data_a9951be5fa37ec869113d40a2de6f2ed
#
_entry.id   a9951be5fa37ec869113d40a2de6f2ed
#
_cell.length_a   1.000
_cell.length_b   1.000
_cell.length_c   1.000
_cell.angle_alpha   90.00
_cell.angle_beta   90.00
_cell.angle_gamma   90.00
#
_symmetry.space_group_name_H-M   'P 1'
#
loop_
_entity.id
_entity.type
_entity.pdbx_description
1 polymer ?
#
loop_
_entity_poly.entity_id
_entity_poly.type
_entity_poly.pdbx_seq_one_letter_code
_entity_poly.pdbx_strand_id
1 'polypeptide(L)'
;MAGLVSLWIAIASPINALDDYLLAAHMIQHFILMSIAPPLIVLGAPTVPLLRGIPRWFRVVLRPFFRARWLHRVVRFFLHPLTAWLLMNIAYLGWHVPAAFELTFRSEAIHQFEHACFFLTSVAFWWVVLAPWPARRVWPRWAVIPYLLSADVLNTVLSAILAFSGRVIYPSYLHAERISTLTPLQDQIAAGAEMWVLNSIVFLVPAVVLTLKMLSPRSLQGLSPSLKAN
;
A
#
# COMPACT_ATOMS: atom_id res chain seq x y z
N MET A 1 5.26 -2.01 -16.19
CA MET A 1 4.67 -3.33 -16.51
C MET A 1 4.56 -4.20 -15.26
N ALA A 2 5.61 -4.42 -14.46
CA ALA A 2 5.55 -5.29 -13.27
C ALA A 2 4.39 -4.97 -12.31
N GLY A 3 4.13 -3.68 -12.00
CA GLY A 3 3.02 -3.30 -11.13
C GLY A 3 1.62 -3.61 -11.69
N LEU A 4 1.44 -3.55 -13.01
CA LEU A 4 0.17 -3.96 -13.64
C LEU A 4 0.01 -5.49 -13.63
N VAL A 5 1.10 -6.22 -13.80
CA VAL A 5 1.10 -7.68 -13.68
C VAL A 5 0.79 -8.10 -12.25
N SER A 6 1.38 -7.45 -11.23
CA SER A 6 1.05 -7.70 -9.82
C SER A 6 -0.42 -7.44 -9.52
N LEU A 7 -0.96 -6.33 -10.04
CA LEU A 7 -2.37 -6.00 -9.87
C LEU A 7 -3.27 -7.05 -10.52
N TRP A 8 -2.92 -7.51 -11.74
CA TRP A 8 -3.64 -8.58 -12.42
C TRP A 8 -3.57 -9.90 -11.65
N ILE A 9 -2.40 -10.24 -11.10
CA ILE A 9 -2.24 -11.42 -10.25
C ILE A 9 -3.16 -11.34 -9.04
N ALA A 10 -3.26 -10.19 -8.37
CA ALA A 10 -4.12 -10.04 -7.21
C ALA A 10 -5.61 -10.21 -7.53
N ILE A 11 -6.08 -9.68 -8.68
CA ILE A 11 -7.52 -9.55 -8.96
C ILE A 11 -8.05 -10.69 -9.85
N ALA A 12 -7.22 -11.23 -10.75
CA ALA A 12 -7.66 -12.12 -11.82
C ALA A 12 -6.91 -13.48 -11.88
N SER A 13 -6.13 -13.81 -10.85
CA SER A 13 -5.44 -15.10 -10.77
C SER A 13 -6.21 -16.10 -9.88
N PRO A 14 -5.78 -17.38 -9.82
CA PRO A 14 -6.33 -18.34 -8.88
C PRO A 14 -6.28 -17.92 -7.41
N ILE A 15 -5.46 -16.96 -7.03
CA ILE A 15 -5.42 -16.40 -5.66
C ILE A 15 -6.78 -15.81 -5.30
N ASN A 16 -7.43 -15.09 -6.23
CA ASN A 16 -8.77 -14.55 -6.06
C ASN A 16 -9.85 -15.63 -5.91
N ALA A 17 -9.62 -16.84 -6.42
CA ALA A 17 -10.55 -17.94 -6.24
C ALA A 17 -10.32 -18.71 -4.93
N LEU A 18 -9.19 -18.48 -4.25
CA LEU A 18 -8.82 -19.14 -3.01
C LEU A 18 -9.14 -18.29 -1.77
N ASP A 19 -9.43 -17.00 -1.93
CA ASP A 19 -9.66 -16.05 -0.84
C ASP A 19 -10.92 -16.37 -0.02
N ASP A 20 -11.95 -16.92 -0.65
CA ASP A 20 -13.17 -17.40 0.02
C ASP A 20 -12.93 -18.65 0.90
N TYR A 21 -11.86 -19.41 0.63
CA TYR A 21 -11.57 -20.66 1.30
C TYR A 21 -10.47 -20.57 2.35
N LEU A 22 -9.49 -19.68 2.14
CA LEU A 22 -8.29 -19.54 2.96
C LEU A 22 -8.02 -18.07 3.29
N LEU A 23 -7.98 -17.77 4.58
CA LEU A 23 -7.62 -16.43 5.06
C LEU A 23 -6.20 -16.03 4.64
N ALA A 24 -5.26 -16.98 4.63
CA ALA A 24 -3.90 -16.74 4.14
C ALA A 24 -3.89 -16.29 2.68
N ALA A 25 -4.66 -16.94 1.80
CA ALA A 25 -4.77 -16.50 0.40
C ALA A 25 -5.36 -15.09 0.26
N HIS A 26 -6.40 -14.77 1.04
CA HIS A 26 -7.00 -13.45 1.10
C HIS A 26 -5.99 -12.38 1.57
N MET A 27 -5.19 -12.67 2.59
CA MET A 27 -4.16 -11.73 3.08
C MET A 27 -3.00 -11.55 2.09
N ILE A 28 -2.60 -12.59 1.34
CA ILE A 28 -1.64 -12.46 0.24
C ILE A 28 -2.17 -11.54 -0.85
N GLN A 29 -3.46 -11.64 -1.19
CA GLN A 29 -4.10 -10.76 -2.17
C GLN A 29 -4.03 -9.30 -1.71
N HIS A 30 -4.40 -9.01 -0.46
CA HIS A 30 -4.28 -7.67 0.13
C HIS A 30 -2.82 -7.18 0.17
N PHE A 31 -1.87 -8.05 0.52
CA PHE A 31 -0.44 -7.73 0.47
C PHE A 31 0.00 -7.28 -0.93
N ILE A 32 -0.40 -8.00 -1.98
CA ILE A 32 -0.07 -7.63 -3.36
C ILE A 32 -0.72 -6.28 -3.73
N LEU A 33 -2.00 -6.08 -3.37
CA LEU A 33 -2.75 -4.84 -3.65
C LEU A 33 -2.20 -3.62 -2.93
N MET A 34 -1.66 -3.78 -1.71
CA MET A 34 -1.20 -2.66 -0.89
C MET A 34 0.30 -2.44 -0.96
N SER A 35 1.08 -3.52 -0.99
CA SER A 35 2.51 -3.47 -0.73
C SER A 35 3.38 -3.76 -1.95
N ILE A 36 2.84 -4.39 -3.01
CA ILE A 36 3.59 -4.75 -4.21
C ILE A 36 3.16 -3.91 -5.43
N ALA A 37 1.88 -3.97 -5.79
CA ALA A 37 1.38 -3.32 -7.01
C ALA A 37 1.52 -1.78 -6.95
N PRO A 38 1.10 -1.07 -5.87
CA PRO A 38 1.19 0.38 -5.80
C PRO A 38 2.62 0.93 -5.92
N PRO A 39 3.61 0.48 -5.14
CA PRO A 39 4.97 1.01 -5.27
C PRO A 39 5.58 0.73 -6.65
N LEU A 40 5.33 -0.43 -7.25
CA LEU A 40 5.81 -0.75 -8.59
C LEU A 40 5.17 0.13 -9.68
N ILE A 41 3.86 0.44 -9.54
CA ILE A 41 3.17 1.37 -10.45
C ILE A 41 3.75 2.78 -10.28
N VAL A 42 3.91 3.26 -9.05
CA VAL A 42 4.43 4.59 -8.76
C VAL A 42 5.89 4.72 -9.23
N LEU A 43 6.74 3.72 -9.02
CA LEU A 43 8.12 3.67 -9.54
C LEU A 43 8.18 3.74 -11.07
N GLY A 44 7.18 3.17 -11.75
CA GLY A 44 7.05 3.27 -13.22
C GLY A 44 6.78 4.68 -13.72
N ALA A 45 6.59 5.68 -12.83
CA ALA A 45 6.25 7.07 -13.15
C ALA A 45 5.14 7.18 -14.22
N PRO A 46 3.97 6.57 -14.00
CA PRO A 46 2.96 6.36 -15.04
C PRO A 46 2.38 7.65 -15.61
N THR A 47 2.56 8.79 -14.94
CA THR A 47 2.05 10.10 -15.35
C THR A 47 2.52 10.51 -16.75
N VAL A 48 3.79 10.31 -17.07
CA VAL A 48 4.35 10.72 -18.36
C VAL A 48 3.87 9.82 -19.50
N PRO A 49 4.02 8.48 -19.45
CA PRO A 49 3.52 7.62 -20.52
C PRO A 49 2.00 7.69 -20.68
N LEU A 50 1.22 7.77 -19.58
CA LEU A 50 -0.23 7.95 -19.68
C LEU A 50 -0.61 9.24 -20.40
N LEU A 51 0.00 10.38 -20.03
CA LEU A 51 -0.26 11.66 -20.70
C LEU A 51 0.17 11.66 -22.17
N ARG A 52 1.24 10.93 -22.52
CA ARG A 52 1.68 10.80 -23.93
C ARG A 52 0.77 9.88 -24.74
N GLY A 53 0.24 8.83 -24.13
CA GLY A 53 -0.68 7.89 -24.78
C GLY A 53 -2.08 8.46 -25.06
N ILE A 54 -2.47 9.53 -24.39
CA ILE A 54 -3.78 10.17 -24.60
C ILE A 54 -3.79 10.90 -25.95
N PRO A 55 -4.77 10.64 -26.85
CA PRO A 55 -4.92 11.36 -28.12
C PRO A 55 -5.00 12.88 -27.91
N ARG A 56 -4.49 13.63 -28.89
CA ARG A 56 -4.44 15.11 -28.81
C ARG A 56 -5.81 15.74 -28.54
N TRP A 57 -6.85 15.27 -29.23
CA TRP A 57 -8.21 15.77 -29.06
C TRP A 57 -8.74 15.57 -27.63
N PHE A 58 -8.49 14.42 -27.05
CA PHE A 58 -8.92 14.10 -25.69
C PHE A 58 -8.15 14.92 -24.62
N ARG A 59 -6.84 15.16 -24.86
CA ARG A 59 -6.04 16.08 -24.00
C ARG A 59 -6.57 17.51 -24.01
N VAL A 60 -7.05 18.00 -25.16
CA VAL A 60 -7.63 19.34 -25.28
C VAL A 60 -8.93 19.42 -24.48
N VAL A 61 -9.81 18.42 -24.59
CA VAL A 61 -11.07 18.34 -23.84
C VAL A 61 -10.83 18.25 -22.33
N LEU A 62 -9.84 17.47 -21.88
CA LEU A 62 -9.52 17.30 -20.46
C LEU A 62 -8.69 18.45 -19.87
N ARG A 63 -8.09 19.30 -20.70
CA ARG A 63 -7.21 20.39 -20.25
C ARG A 63 -7.85 21.32 -19.22
N PRO A 64 -9.10 21.81 -19.36
CA PRO A 64 -9.73 22.66 -18.36
C PRO A 64 -9.93 21.91 -17.01
N PHE A 65 -10.29 20.62 -17.06
CA PHE A 65 -10.42 19.79 -15.88
C PHE A 65 -9.08 19.65 -15.14
N PHE A 66 -8.00 19.29 -15.85
CA PHE A 66 -6.67 19.20 -15.25
C PHE A 66 -6.09 20.54 -14.75
N ARG A 67 -6.61 21.66 -15.26
CA ARG A 67 -6.24 23.00 -14.78
C ARG A 67 -7.13 23.52 -13.66
N ALA A 68 -8.20 22.83 -13.34
CA ALA A 68 -9.15 23.24 -12.32
C ALA A 68 -8.47 23.32 -10.94
N ARG A 69 -8.59 24.48 -10.28
CA ARG A 69 -7.97 24.73 -8.96
C ARG A 69 -8.49 23.77 -7.89
N TRP A 70 -9.75 23.38 -7.98
CA TRP A 70 -10.34 22.43 -7.03
C TRP A 70 -9.69 21.06 -7.14
N LEU A 71 -9.44 20.55 -8.38
CA LEU A 71 -8.77 19.27 -8.59
C LEU A 71 -7.37 19.27 -7.96
N HIS A 72 -6.59 20.33 -8.18
CA HIS A 72 -5.28 20.46 -7.56
C HIS A 72 -5.33 20.51 -6.02
N ARG A 73 -6.39 21.10 -5.44
CA ARG A 73 -6.60 21.09 -3.98
C ARG A 73 -6.91 19.68 -3.49
N VAL A 74 -7.81 18.97 -4.15
CA VAL A 74 -8.19 17.59 -3.82
C VAL A 74 -6.97 16.66 -3.92
N VAL A 75 -6.24 16.68 -5.04
CA VAL A 75 -5.04 15.87 -5.22
C VAL A 75 -3.98 16.22 -4.16
N ARG A 76 -3.76 17.50 -3.86
CA ARG A 76 -2.81 17.93 -2.84
C ARG A 76 -3.23 17.48 -1.44
N PHE A 77 -4.52 17.43 -1.14
CA PHE A 77 -5.06 16.93 0.12
C PHE A 77 -4.77 15.44 0.27
N PHE A 78 -5.12 14.61 -0.73
CA PHE A 78 -4.92 13.17 -0.69
C PHE A 78 -3.43 12.76 -0.72
N LEU A 79 -2.59 13.54 -1.41
CA LEU A 79 -1.15 13.30 -1.47
C LEU A 79 -0.37 14.06 -0.38
N HIS A 80 -1.05 14.72 0.57
CA HIS A 80 -0.38 15.24 1.75
C HIS A 80 0.08 14.07 2.64
N PRO A 81 1.33 14.05 3.14
CA PRO A 81 1.88 12.89 3.84
C PRO A 81 1.01 12.40 5.00
N LEU A 82 0.51 13.30 5.83
CA LEU A 82 -0.34 12.92 6.95
C LEU A 82 -1.68 12.31 6.48
N THR A 83 -2.31 12.91 5.47
CA THR A 83 -3.58 12.43 4.92
C THR A 83 -3.41 11.05 4.27
N ALA A 84 -2.37 10.88 3.45
CA ALA A 84 -2.09 9.60 2.79
C ALA A 84 -1.79 8.50 3.80
N TRP A 85 -1.03 8.80 4.86
CA TRP A 85 -0.74 7.88 5.96
C TRP A 85 -2.01 7.49 6.73
N LEU A 86 -2.83 8.48 7.11
CA LEU A 86 -4.08 8.23 7.83
C LEU A 86 -5.05 7.40 7.01
N LEU A 87 -5.27 7.74 5.74
CA LEU A 87 -6.22 7.03 4.88
C LEU A 87 -5.82 5.58 4.67
N MET A 88 -4.53 5.31 4.42
CA MET A 88 -4.04 3.94 4.25
C MET A 88 -4.23 3.13 5.55
N ASN A 89 -3.82 3.68 6.71
CA ASN A 89 -3.92 2.95 7.97
C ASN A 89 -5.38 2.81 8.47
N ILE A 90 -6.24 3.81 8.24
CA ILE A 90 -7.67 3.73 8.54
C ILE A 90 -8.36 2.66 7.66
N ALA A 91 -8.07 2.64 6.36
CA ALA A 91 -8.58 1.59 5.49
C ALA A 91 -8.08 0.22 5.93
N TYR A 92 -6.76 0.09 6.18
CA TYR A 92 -6.15 -1.15 6.63
C TYR A 92 -6.79 -1.68 7.92
N LEU A 93 -6.80 -0.89 8.99
CA LEU A 93 -7.36 -1.32 10.27
C LEU A 93 -8.90 -1.46 10.20
N GLY A 94 -9.58 -0.57 9.49
CA GLY A 94 -11.03 -0.55 9.40
C GLY A 94 -11.61 -1.79 8.75
N TRP A 95 -11.03 -2.23 7.63
CA TRP A 95 -11.47 -3.44 6.93
C TRP A 95 -11.11 -4.72 7.68
N HIS A 96 -10.10 -4.71 8.54
CA HIS A 96 -9.77 -5.85 9.40
C HIS A 96 -10.63 -5.93 10.69
N VAL A 97 -11.51 -4.95 10.96
CA VAL A 97 -12.52 -5.09 12.01
C VAL A 97 -13.47 -6.25 11.63
N PRO A 98 -13.70 -7.25 12.51
CA PRO A 98 -14.46 -8.45 12.14
C PRO A 98 -15.82 -8.15 11.51
N ALA A 99 -16.55 -7.14 12.00
CA ALA A 99 -17.85 -6.76 11.44
C ALA A 99 -17.74 -6.22 10.00
N ALA A 100 -16.71 -5.45 9.67
CA ALA A 100 -16.48 -4.95 8.32
C ALA A 100 -15.99 -6.08 7.39
N PHE A 101 -15.09 -6.92 7.89
CA PHE A 101 -14.56 -8.07 7.18
C PHE A 101 -15.68 -9.06 6.78
N GLU A 102 -16.60 -9.39 7.69
CA GLU A 102 -17.73 -10.27 7.41
C GLU A 102 -18.71 -9.72 6.34
N LEU A 103 -18.73 -8.39 6.11
CA LEU A 103 -19.54 -7.80 5.04
C LEU A 103 -18.97 -8.11 3.64
N THR A 104 -17.68 -8.30 3.52
CA THR A 104 -17.03 -8.64 2.22
C THR A 104 -17.47 -10.01 1.74
N PHE A 105 -17.63 -10.99 2.65
CA PHE A 105 -18.20 -12.31 2.34
C PHE A 105 -19.67 -12.28 1.92
N ARG A 106 -20.42 -11.26 2.35
CA ARG A 106 -21.86 -11.14 2.04
C ARG A 106 -22.12 -10.48 0.69
N SER A 107 -21.15 -9.74 0.16
CA SER A 107 -21.36 -8.94 -1.04
C SER A 107 -20.04 -8.74 -1.82
N GLU A 108 -20.00 -9.28 -3.02
CA GLU A 108 -18.91 -9.07 -3.95
C GLU A 108 -18.62 -7.59 -4.21
N ALA A 109 -19.69 -6.74 -4.27
CA ALA A 109 -19.52 -5.30 -4.45
C ALA A 109 -18.78 -4.64 -3.26
N ILE A 110 -19.01 -5.13 -2.03
CA ILE A 110 -18.29 -4.65 -0.84
C ILE A 110 -16.85 -5.12 -0.87
N HIS A 111 -16.58 -6.38 -1.26
CA HIS A 111 -15.24 -6.92 -1.41
C HIS A 111 -14.43 -6.14 -2.47
N GLN A 112 -15.02 -5.86 -3.63
CA GLN A 112 -14.37 -5.01 -4.65
C GLN A 112 -14.14 -3.58 -4.16
N PHE A 113 -15.03 -3.04 -3.34
CA PHE A 113 -14.85 -1.73 -2.72
C PHE A 113 -13.70 -1.72 -1.70
N GLU A 114 -13.56 -2.77 -0.89
CA GLU A 114 -12.41 -2.97 0.00
C GLU A 114 -11.10 -2.97 -0.79
N HIS A 115 -11.00 -3.78 -1.86
CA HIS A 115 -9.82 -3.82 -2.74
C HIS A 115 -9.50 -2.45 -3.34
N ALA A 116 -10.52 -1.71 -3.79
CA ALA A 116 -10.34 -0.35 -4.30
C ALA A 116 -9.82 0.61 -3.22
N CYS A 117 -10.35 0.52 -1.99
CA CYS A 117 -9.86 1.30 -0.85
C CYS A 117 -8.39 1.00 -0.56
N PHE A 118 -8.02 -0.27 -0.45
CA PHE A 118 -6.64 -0.68 -0.20
C PHE A 118 -5.69 -0.20 -1.29
N PHE A 119 -6.04 -0.43 -2.54
CA PHE A 119 -5.20 -0.03 -3.66
C PHE A 119 -5.02 1.48 -3.76
N LEU A 120 -6.12 2.26 -3.72
CA LEU A 120 -6.06 3.71 -3.91
C LEU A 120 -5.36 4.43 -2.75
N THR A 121 -5.64 4.02 -1.52
CA THR A 121 -4.96 4.61 -0.35
C THR A 121 -3.48 4.26 -0.31
N SER A 122 -3.12 3.05 -0.72
CA SER A 122 -1.72 2.62 -0.84
C SER A 122 -0.98 3.32 -1.98
N VAL A 123 -1.63 3.59 -3.12
CA VAL A 123 -1.03 4.43 -4.18
C VAL A 123 -0.70 5.82 -3.64
N ALA A 124 -1.59 6.45 -2.86
CA ALA A 124 -1.32 7.75 -2.25
C ALA A 124 -0.16 7.67 -1.22
N PHE A 125 -0.14 6.63 -0.39
CA PHE A 125 0.92 6.38 0.59
C PHE A 125 2.29 6.22 -0.09
N TRP A 126 2.40 5.34 -1.08
CA TRP A 126 3.65 5.10 -1.80
C TRP A 126 4.07 6.26 -2.69
N TRP A 127 3.12 7.08 -3.15
CA TRP A 127 3.44 8.33 -3.84
C TRP A 127 4.25 9.28 -2.96
N VAL A 128 3.89 9.39 -1.69
CA VAL A 128 4.63 10.21 -0.72
C VAL A 128 6.04 9.66 -0.48
N VAL A 129 6.16 8.35 -0.32
CA VAL A 129 7.44 7.66 -0.07
C VAL A 129 8.40 7.83 -1.25
N LEU A 130 7.92 7.56 -2.46
CA LEU A 130 8.74 7.50 -3.67
C LEU A 130 8.90 8.86 -4.33
N ALA A 131 7.91 9.75 -4.19
CA ALA A 131 7.86 11.10 -4.79
C ALA A 131 8.36 11.10 -6.25
N PRO A 132 7.66 10.38 -7.17
CA PRO A 132 8.10 10.22 -8.56
C PRO A 132 8.12 11.58 -9.27
N TRP A 133 9.09 11.76 -10.19
CA TRP A 133 9.11 12.96 -11.03
C TRP A 133 7.79 13.10 -11.84
N PRO A 134 7.19 14.31 -11.93
CA PRO A 134 7.66 15.63 -11.52
C PRO A 134 7.23 16.07 -10.10
N ALA A 135 6.78 15.16 -9.24
CA ALA A 135 6.34 15.50 -7.88
C ALA A 135 7.49 16.09 -7.05
N ARG A 136 7.16 17.12 -6.27
CA ARG A 136 8.10 17.66 -5.27
C ARG A 136 7.79 17.07 -3.92
N ARG A 137 8.84 16.68 -3.17
CA ARG A 137 8.67 16.22 -1.79
C ARG A 137 8.15 17.35 -0.92
N VAL A 138 7.10 17.07 -0.15
CA VAL A 138 6.53 18.01 0.82
C VAL A 138 7.36 17.99 2.11
N TRP A 139 7.83 16.78 2.51
CA TRP A 139 8.61 16.57 3.71
C TRP A 139 10.08 16.27 3.40
N PRO A 140 11.01 16.54 4.35
CA PRO A 140 12.41 16.18 4.21
C PRO A 140 12.55 14.64 4.13
N ARG A 141 13.64 14.18 3.50
CA ARG A 141 13.87 12.74 3.27
C ARG A 141 13.87 11.89 4.54
N TRP A 142 14.40 12.40 5.62
CA TRP A 142 14.44 11.68 6.89
C TRP A 142 13.04 11.40 7.47
N ALA A 143 12.05 12.24 7.19
CA ALA A 143 10.70 12.06 7.69
C ALA A 143 9.97 10.86 7.05
N VAL A 144 10.48 10.32 5.94
CA VAL A 144 9.97 9.08 5.34
C VAL A 144 10.28 7.87 6.22
N ILE A 145 11.35 7.91 7.01
CA ILE A 145 11.73 6.80 7.92
C ILE A 145 10.64 6.60 8.99
N PRO A 146 10.32 7.58 9.86
CA PRO A 146 9.25 7.39 10.84
C PRO A 146 7.87 7.19 10.19
N TYR A 147 7.63 7.71 8.98
CA TYR A 147 6.41 7.48 8.21
C TYR A 147 6.23 6.00 7.89
N LEU A 148 7.27 5.32 7.41
CA LEU A 148 7.25 3.88 7.12
C LEU A 148 7.19 3.05 8.41
N LEU A 149 8.04 3.35 9.39
CA LEU A 149 8.13 2.58 10.64
C LEU A 149 6.83 2.64 11.44
N SER A 150 6.15 3.79 11.49
CA SER A 150 4.88 3.89 12.20
C SER A 150 3.76 3.10 11.52
N ALA A 151 3.76 3.00 10.19
CA ALA A 151 2.84 2.12 9.46
C ALA A 151 3.16 0.63 9.71
N ASP A 152 4.44 0.26 9.75
CA ASP A 152 4.88 -1.10 10.07
C ASP A 152 4.51 -1.52 11.50
N VAL A 153 4.60 -0.61 12.46
CA VAL A 153 4.14 -0.87 13.85
C VAL A 153 2.65 -1.22 13.88
N LEU A 154 1.80 -0.47 13.16
CA LEU A 154 0.36 -0.78 13.10
C LEU A 154 0.10 -2.12 12.42
N ASN A 155 0.82 -2.42 11.34
CA ASN A 155 0.76 -3.73 10.68
C ASN A 155 1.19 -4.85 11.64
N THR A 156 2.30 -4.68 12.34
CA THR A 156 2.81 -5.65 13.33
C THR A 156 1.78 -5.93 14.42
N VAL A 157 1.14 -4.89 14.97
CA VAL A 157 0.12 -5.05 16.01
C VAL A 157 -1.07 -5.87 15.51
N LEU A 158 -1.60 -5.54 14.32
CA LEU A 158 -2.72 -6.29 13.75
C LEU A 158 -2.34 -7.74 13.43
N SER A 159 -1.18 -7.95 12.82
CA SER A 159 -0.65 -9.27 12.49
C SER A 159 -0.45 -10.14 13.73
N ALA A 160 0.07 -9.55 14.82
CA ALA A 160 0.23 -10.23 16.10
C ALA A 160 -1.12 -10.61 16.71
N ILE A 161 -2.15 -9.75 16.60
CA ILE A 161 -3.51 -10.08 17.05
C ILE A 161 -4.03 -11.31 16.29
N LEU A 162 -3.87 -11.36 14.97
CA LEU A 162 -4.30 -12.51 14.16
C LEU A 162 -3.51 -13.78 14.51
N ALA A 163 -2.19 -13.69 14.63
CA ALA A 163 -1.32 -14.85 14.87
C ALA A 163 -1.46 -15.42 16.30
N PHE A 164 -1.72 -14.57 17.32
CA PHE A 164 -1.68 -14.99 18.72
C PHE A 164 -3.04 -14.99 19.43
N SER A 165 -4.15 -14.73 18.72
CA SER A 165 -5.49 -14.66 19.35
C SER A 165 -5.96 -15.95 20.01
N GLY A 166 -5.41 -17.11 19.64
CA GLY A 166 -5.84 -18.43 20.15
C GLY A 166 -7.27 -18.83 19.75
N ARG A 167 -7.98 -17.99 19.01
CA ARG A 167 -9.34 -18.22 18.51
C ARG A 167 -9.49 -17.66 17.10
N VAL A 168 -10.41 -18.23 16.34
CA VAL A 168 -10.74 -17.70 15.00
C VAL A 168 -11.47 -16.38 15.16
N ILE A 169 -10.93 -15.32 14.53
CA ILE A 169 -11.45 -13.94 14.60
C ILE A 169 -12.55 -13.72 13.55
N TYR A 170 -12.44 -14.40 12.39
CA TYR A 170 -13.37 -14.27 11.27
C TYR A 170 -14.22 -15.53 11.13
N PRO A 171 -15.49 -15.51 11.61
CA PRO A 171 -16.37 -16.66 11.64
C PRO A 171 -16.68 -17.28 10.26
N SER A 172 -16.65 -16.49 9.17
CA SER A 172 -16.88 -17.00 7.81
C SER A 172 -15.93 -18.16 7.47
N TYR A 173 -14.67 -18.11 7.88
CA TYR A 173 -13.70 -19.20 7.63
C TYR A 173 -13.92 -20.46 8.50
N LEU A 174 -14.77 -20.41 9.54
CA LEU A 174 -15.19 -21.63 10.25
C LEU A 174 -16.12 -22.51 9.41
N HIS A 175 -16.88 -21.87 8.51
CA HIS A 175 -17.90 -22.51 7.70
C HIS A 175 -17.48 -22.69 6.23
N ALA A 176 -16.34 -22.12 5.82
CA ALA A 176 -15.80 -22.27 4.47
C ALA A 176 -15.46 -23.72 4.16
N GLU A 177 -15.65 -24.13 2.88
CA GLU A 177 -15.24 -25.44 2.41
C GLU A 177 -13.73 -25.64 2.59
N ARG A 178 -13.37 -26.82 3.09
CA ARG A 178 -11.97 -27.13 3.45
C ARG A 178 -11.22 -27.66 2.24
N ILE A 179 -10.41 -26.83 1.60
CA ILE A 179 -9.54 -27.19 0.47
C ILE A 179 -8.09 -27.46 0.91
N SER A 180 -7.75 -27.29 2.18
CA SER A 180 -6.43 -27.52 2.75
C SER A 180 -6.49 -28.40 4.00
N THR A 181 -5.32 -28.90 4.43
CA THR A 181 -5.18 -29.67 5.68
C THR A 181 -5.11 -28.81 6.93
N LEU A 182 -5.00 -27.48 6.78
CA LEU A 182 -4.91 -26.54 7.90
C LEU A 182 -6.27 -26.42 8.60
N THR A 183 -6.27 -26.31 9.91
CA THR A 183 -7.46 -25.88 10.66
C THR A 183 -7.72 -24.38 10.44
N PRO A 184 -8.95 -23.83 10.60
CA PRO A 184 -9.20 -22.40 10.47
C PRO A 184 -8.29 -21.54 11.36
N LEU A 185 -7.95 -22.02 12.52
CA LEU A 185 -7.02 -21.33 13.41
C LEU A 185 -5.58 -21.36 12.88
N GLN A 186 -5.13 -22.48 12.33
CA GLN A 186 -3.81 -22.58 11.71
C GLN A 186 -3.68 -21.69 10.47
N ASP A 187 -4.72 -21.61 9.65
CA ASP A 187 -4.80 -20.74 8.49
C ASP A 187 -4.75 -19.26 8.92
N GLN A 188 -5.49 -18.87 9.98
CA GLN A 188 -5.43 -17.52 10.54
C GLN A 188 -4.03 -17.20 11.10
N ILE A 189 -3.37 -18.15 11.77
CA ILE A 189 -1.99 -17.97 12.26
C ILE A 189 -1.04 -17.76 11.07
N ALA A 190 -1.17 -18.55 10.00
CA ALA A 190 -0.39 -18.38 8.78
C ALA A 190 -0.63 -17.01 8.14
N ALA A 191 -1.88 -16.59 8.00
CA ALA A 191 -2.27 -15.28 7.50
C ALA A 191 -1.64 -14.12 8.30
N GLY A 192 -1.71 -14.20 9.64
CA GLY A 192 -1.06 -13.22 10.51
C GLY A 192 0.46 -13.20 10.36
N ALA A 193 1.10 -14.35 10.27
CA ALA A 193 2.54 -14.47 10.08
C ALA A 193 3.00 -13.91 8.72
N GLU A 194 2.26 -14.20 7.65
CA GLU A 194 2.51 -13.66 6.30
C GLU A 194 2.41 -12.14 6.27
N MET A 195 1.33 -11.59 6.83
CA MET A 195 1.14 -10.13 6.95
C MET A 195 2.30 -9.49 7.69
N TRP A 196 2.74 -10.10 8.81
CA TRP A 196 3.84 -9.58 9.60
C TRP A 196 5.14 -9.57 8.80
N VAL A 197 5.58 -10.73 8.34
CA VAL A 197 6.89 -10.90 7.70
C VAL A 197 6.99 -10.13 6.39
N LEU A 198 5.99 -10.30 5.49
CA LEU A 198 6.04 -9.72 4.16
C LEU A 198 5.93 -8.19 4.18
N ASN A 199 5.00 -7.64 4.98
CA ASN A 199 4.87 -6.19 5.07
C ASN A 199 6.07 -5.56 5.79
N SER A 200 6.59 -6.16 6.87
CA SER A 200 7.79 -5.64 7.52
C SER A 200 8.98 -5.57 6.57
N ILE A 201 9.19 -6.56 5.70
CA ILE A 201 10.22 -6.48 4.67
C ILE A 201 10.00 -5.27 3.75
N VAL A 202 8.77 -5.06 3.28
CA VAL A 202 8.43 -3.97 2.35
C VAL A 202 8.57 -2.59 2.98
N PHE A 203 8.29 -2.43 4.28
CA PHE A 203 8.46 -1.16 4.98
C PHE A 203 9.90 -0.92 5.46
N LEU A 204 10.56 -1.94 6.02
CA LEU A 204 11.90 -1.80 6.59
C LEU A 204 12.99 -1.65 5.52
N VAL A 205 12.92 -2.38 4.40
CA VAL A 205 13.94 -2.29 3.36
C VAL A 205 14.11 -0.86 2.83
N PRO A 206 13.06 -0.13 2.42
CA PRO A 206 13.20 1.27 2.00
C PRO A 206 13.68 2.19 3.13
N ALA A 207 13.25 1.97 4.38
CA ALA A 207 13.69 2.74 5.53
C ALA A 207 15.18 2.57 5.77
N VAL A 208 15.70 1.34 5.76
CA VAL A 208 17.14 1.03 5.89
C VAL A 208 17.93 1.61 4.73
N VAL A 209 17.51 1.39 3.48
CA VAL A 209 18.19 1.95 2.31
C VAL A 209 18.27 3.47 2.37
N LEU A 210 17.20 4.13 2.80
CA LEU A 210 17.18 5.58 2.95
C LEU A 210 18.14 6.04 4.05
N THR A 211 18.13 5.37 5.20
CA THR A 211 19.05 5.64 6.32
C THR A 211 20.51 5.51 5.87
N LEU A 212 20.86 4.41 5.21
CA LEU A 212 22.23 4.19 4.71
C LEU A 212 22.65 5.28 3.70
N LYS A 213 21.75 5.69 2.79
CA LYS A 213 22.02 6.79 1.85
C LYS A 213 22.23 8.12 2.56
N MET A 214 21.55 8.38 3.67
CA MET A 214 21.72 9.62 4.44
C MET A 214 23.01 9.63 5.26
N LEU A 215 23.47 8.48 5.73
CA LEU A 215 24.72 8.33 6.48
C LEU A 215 25.95 8.18 5.57
N SER A 216 25.77 8.02 4.26
CA SER A 216 26.89 7.86 3.32
C SER A 216 27.76 9.13 3.26
N PRO A 217 29.10 9.03 3.27
CA PRO A 217 30.03 10.17 3.25
C PRO A 217 29.83 11.16 2.09
N ARG A 218 29.30 10.69 0.95
CA ARG A 218 28.98 11.54 -0.21
C ARG A 218 27.87 12.55 0.07
N SER A 219 26.97 12.29 1.01
CA SER A 219 25.94 13.25 1.43
C SER A 219 26.48 14.35 2.35
N LEU A 220 27.58 14.07 3.06
CA LEU A 220 28.25 15.02 3.96
C LEU A 220 29.21 15.97 3.22
N GLN A 221 29.71 15.60 2.05
CA GLN A 221 30.60 16.45 1.24
C GLN A 221 29.87 17.64 0.57
N GLY A 222 28.55 17.57 0.42
CA GLY A 222 27.72 18.66 -0.08
C GLY A 222 27.44 19.79 0.95
N LEU A 223 27.79 19.59 2.21
CA LEU A 223 27.59 20.55 3.31
C LEU A 223 28.83 21.40 3.63
N SER A 224 29.93 21.22 2.93
CA SER A 224 31.19 21.91 3.19
C SER A 224 31.74 22.73 2.00
N PRO A 225 31.07 23.80 1.53
CA PRO A 225 31.70 24.80 0.67
C PRO A 225 31.89 26.19 1.32
N SER A 226 31.44 26.42 2.55
CA SER A 226 31.46 27.80 3.09
C SER A 226 32.54 28.13 4.13
N LEU A 227 33.49 27.22 4.41
CA LEU A 227 34.55 27.44 5.41
C LEU A 227 35.96 27.58 4.83
N LYS A 228 36.11 27.73 3.50
CA LYS A 228 37.43 27.95 2.86
C LYS A 228 37.52 29.26 2.08
N ALA A 229 36.86 30.31 2.57
CA ALA A 229 37.06 31.67 2.07
C ALA A 229 37.07 32.64 3.26
N ASN A 230 38.17 32.67 3.98
CA ASN A 230 38.72 33.85 4.68
C ASN A 230 40.18 33.57 4.99
#